data_da5d573cda5e15b9b07797e4d7d30d3f
#
_entry.id   da5d573cda5e15b9b07797e4d7d30d3f
#
_cell.length_a   1.000
_cell.length_b   1.000
_cell.length_c   1.000
_cell.angle_alpha   90.00
_cell.angle_beta   90.00
_cell.angle_gamma   90.00
#
_symmetry.space_group_name_H-M   'P 1'
#
loop_
_entity.id
_entity.type
_entity.pdbx_description
1 polymer ?
#
loop_
_entity_poly.entity_id
_entity_poly.type
_entity_poly.pdbx_seq_one_letter_code
_entity_poly.pdbx_strand_id
1 'polypeptide(L)'
;FTLAGNGRWYGGGYCGAPNSVMDDGLLDFVLIRKPAYSRIPGLVPKYKRGEHLSNPAFSDLLVYRRGVKIEIQSENEVVSNMDVLCIKVKSEEYNILPHALNFILPRGAALPKEPKNAR
;
A
#
# COMPACT_ATOMS: atom_id res chain seq x y z
N PHE A 1 10.52 -3.04 -3.14
CA PHE A 1 9.08 -3.02 -3.45
C PHE A 1 8.42 -1.83 -2.75
N THR A 2 7.62 -1.11 -3.52
CA THR A 2 6.89 0.08 -3.06
C THR A 2 5.43 -0.06 -3.45
N LEU A 3 4.52 0.35 -2.59
CA LEU A 3 3.08 0.39 -2.82
C LEU A 3 2.55 1.76 -2.41
N ALA A 4 1.81 2.41 -3.29
CA ALA A 4 0.94 3.54 -2.98
C ALA A 4 -0.51 3.05 -3.14
N GLY A 5 -1.29 3.05 -2.08
CA GLY A 5 -2.62 2.48 -2.09
C GLY A 5 -3.66 3.36 -1.43
N ASN A 6 -4.88 3.35 -1.99
CA ASN A 6 -6.08 3.91 -1.38
C ASN A 6 -7.04 2.82 -0.88
N GLY A 7 -6.65 1.56 -1.04
CA GLY A 7 -7.39 0.39 -0.60
C GLY A 7 -6.49 -0.63 0.06
N ARG A 8 -7.07 -1.48 0.92
CA ARG A 8 -6.31 -2.46 1.73
C ARG A 8 -5.76 -3.62 0.93
N TRP A 9 -6.48 -4.04 -0.11
CA TRP A 9 -6.24 -5.29 -0.82
C TRP A 9 -5.90 -5.06 -2.27
N TYR A 10 -4.96 -5.85 -2.79
CA TYR A 10 -4.61 -5.87 -4.21
C TYR A 10 -4.22 -7.29 -4.65
N GLY A 11 -4.08 -7.49 -5.96
CA GLY A 11 -3.52 -8.64 -6.65
C GLY A 11 -3.59 -9.98 -5.92
N GLY A 12 -4.62 -10.80 -6.15
CA GLY A 12 -4.71 -12.15 -5.59
C GLY A 12 -4.89 -12.25 -4.08
N GLY A 13 -5.43 -11.20 -3.43
CA GLY A 13 -5.76 -11.21 -2.00
C GLY A 13 -4.59 -10.86 -1.08
N TYR A 14 -3.70 -9.98 -1.51
CA TYR A 14 -2.66 -9.40 -0.67
C TYR A 14 -3.18 -8.15 0.06
N CYS A 15 -3.06 -8.12 1.39
CA CYS A 15 -3.40 -6.97 2.21
C CYS A 15 -2.20 -6.02 2.29
N GLY A 16 -1.97 -5.23 1.24
CA GLY A 16 -0.77 -4.39 1.11
C GLY A 16 -0.77 -3.13 1.96
N ALA A 17 -1.95 -2.54 2.18
CA ALA A 17 -2.13 -1.34 2.99
C ALA A 17 -3.21 -1.56 4.07
N PRO A 18 -2.93 -2.34 5.13
CA PRO A 18 -3.95 -2.78 6.09
C PRO A 18 -4.67 -1.65 6.82
N ASN A 19 -4.03 -0.48 6.95
CA ASN A 19 -4.61 0.68 7.62
C ASN A 19 -5.36 1.63 6.67
N SER A 20 -5.37 1.33 5.36
CA SER A 20 -5.99 2.20 4.37
C SER A 20 -7.50 2.36 4.60
N VAL A 21 -7.96 3.60 4.41
CA VAL A 21 -9.36 4.01 4.49
C VAL A 21 -9.68 4.80 3.23
N MET A 22 -10.58 4.28 2.39
CA MET A 22 -10.79 4.78 1.04
C MET A 22 -11.40 6.19 0.94
N ASP A 23 -11.99 6.69 2.02
CA ASP A 23 -12.72 7.96 2.09
C ASP A 23 -12.10 8.99 3.05
N ASP A 24 -10.88 8.76 3.55
CA ASP A 24 -10.20 9.67 4.47
C ASP A 24 -9.32 10.73 3.78
N GLY A 25 -9.23 10.69 2.45
CA GLY A 25 -8.44 11.63 1.67
C GLY A 25 -6.93 11.43 1.77
N LEU A 26 -6.45 10.25 2.17
CA LEU A 26 -5.04 9.91 2.29
C LEU A 26 -4.67 8.69 1.44
N LEU A 27 -3.46 8.70 0.93
CA LEU A 27 -2.80 7.52 0.36
C LEU A 27 -1.92 6.87 1.42
N ASP A 28 -1.94 5.55 1.45
CA ASP A 28 -1.04 4.74 2.26
C ASP A 28 0.18 4.35 1.42
N PHE A 29 1.36 4.69 1.92
CA PHE A 29 2.63 4.38 1.29
C PHE A 29 3.37 3.32 2.10
N VAL A 30 3.67 2.19 1.45
CA VAL A 30 4.39 1.06 2.04
C VAL A 30 5.63 0.79 1.20
N LEU A 31 6.82 0.99 1.77
CA LEU A 31 8.08 0.60 1.15
C LEU A 31 8.67 -0.55 1.95
N ILE A 32 8.97 -1.65 1.26
CA ILE A 32 9.69 -2.79 1.84
C ILE A 32 11.04 -2.88 1.14
N ARG A 33 12.10 -2.65 1.91
CA ARG A 33 13.48 -2.82 1.45
C ARG A 33 13.73 -4.27 1.07
N LYS A 34 14.69 -4.50 0.19
CA LYS A 34 15.06 -5.86 -0.25
C LYS A 34 15.60 -6.67 0.92
N PRO A 35 14.90 -7.72 1.37
CA PRO A 35 15.43 -8.63 2.40
C PRO A 35 16.45 -9.60 1.82
N ALA A 36 17.17 -10.32 2.68
CA ALA A 36 17.91 -11.50 2.26
C ALA A 36 16.95 -12.55 1.70
N TYR A 37 17.34 -13.24 0.64
CA TYR A 37 16.47 -14.21 -0.05
C TYR A 37 15.93 -15.31 0.88
N SER A 38 16.71 -15.75 1.86
CA SER A 38 16.31 -16.73 2.87
C SER A 38 15.14 -16.28 3.74
N ARG A 39 14.92 -14.99 3.92
CA ARG A 39 13.81 -14.43 4.70
C ARG A 39 12.49 -14.38 3.93
N ILE A 40 12.55 -14.36 2.59
CA ILE A 40 11.37 -14.16 1.73
C ILE A 40 10.25 -15.17 2.00
N PRO A 41 10.51 -16.51 2.07
CA PRO A 41 9.44 -17.47 2.30
C PRO A 41 8.67 -17.25 3.62
N GLY A 42 9.34 -16.75 4.65
CA GLY A 42 8.70 -16.43 5.94
C GLY A 42 7.98 -15.08 5.95
N LEU A 43 8.39 -14.13 5.10
CA LEU A 43 7.81 -12.79 5.07
C LEU A 43 6.56 -12.71 4.18
N VAL A 44 6.53 -13.42 3.04
CA VAL A 44 5.43 -13.36 2.07
C VAL A 44 4.06 -13.72 2.66
N PRO A 45 3.89 -14.82 3.41
CA PRO A 45 2.61 -15.13 4.04
C PRO A 45 2.14 -14.08 5.04
N LYS A 46 3.07 -13.51 5.82
CA LYS A 46 2.78 -12.43 6.77
C LYS A 46 2.36 -11.16 6.07
N TYR A 47 3.07 -10.77 5.00
CA TYR A 47 2.70 -9.64 4.15
C TYR A 47 1.31 -9.84 3.53
N LYS A 48 1.02 -11.04 3.00
CA LYS A 48 -0.29 -11.36 2.43
C LYS A 48 -1.43 -11.13 3.41
N ARG A 49 -1.23 -11.44 4.70
CA ARG A 49 -2.23 -11.22 5.76
C ARG A 49 -2.26 -9.77 6.30
N GLY A 50 -1.38 -8.88 5.82
CA GLY A 50 -1.32 -7.50 6.30
C GLY A 50 -0.61 -7.32 7.63
N GLU A 51 0.15 -8.31 8.09
CA GLU A 51 0.84 -8.27 9.39
C GLU A 51 2.10 -7.39 9.38
N HIS A 52 2.57 -6.97 8.22
CA HIS A 52 3.87 -6.28 8.05
C HIS A 52 3.97 -4.95 8.80
N LEU A 53 2.85 -4.25 9.04
CA LEU A 53 2.88 -2.98 9.78
C LEU A 53 3.14 -3.16 11.29
N SER A 54 2.84 -4.34 11.85
CA SER A 54 2.96 -4.61 13.28
C SER A 54 3.94 -5.74 13.63
N ASN A 55 4.38 -6.53 12.65
CA ASN A 55 5.20 -7.71 12.87
C ASN A 55 6.69 -7.34 12.95
N PRO A 56 7.40 -7.69 14.05
CA PRO A 56 8.81 -7.37 14.23
C PRO A 56 9.74 -7.86 13.11
N ALA A 57 9.33 -8.90 12.36
CA ALA A 57 10.10 -9.42 11.23
C ALA A 57 10.31 -8.40 10.10
N PHE A 58 9.54 -7.31 10.09
CA PHE A 58 9.65 -6.24 9.10
C PHE A 58 10.29 -4.97 9.64
N SER A 59 10.66 -4.88 10.90
CA SER A 59 11.12 -3.65 11.56
C SER A 59 12.31 -2.98 10.89
N ASP A 60 13.23 -3.77 10.31
CA ASP A 60 14.43 -3.31 9.59
C ASP A 60 14.18 -3.05 8.10
N LEU A 61 13.04 -3.47 7.59
CA LEU A 61 12.72 -3.46 6.16
C LEU A 61 11.66 -2.42 5.78
N LEU A 62 10.77 -2.09 6.72
CA LEU A 62 9.53 -1.38 6.43
C LEU A 62 9.69 0.14 6.64
N VAL A 63 9.21 0.89 5.66
CA VAL A 63 8.84 2.30 5.84
C VAL A 63 7.36 2.45 5.49
N TYR A 64 6.60 2.99 6.42
CA TYR A 64 5.18 3.28 6.25
C TYR A 64 4.91 4.77 6.48
N ARG A 65 4.16 5.38 5.58
CA ARG A 65 3.72 6.79 5.65
C ARG A 65 2.32 6.92 5.09
N ARG A 66 1.63 7.98 5.48
CA ARG A 66 0.35 8.40 4.89
C ARG A 66 0.45 9.86 4.47
N GLY A 67 -0.20 10.22 3.39
CA GLY A 67 -0.20 11.58 2.90
C GLY A 67 -1.11 11.79 1.70
N VAL A 68 -1.34 13.05 1.37
CA VAL A 68 -2.16 13.46 0.21
C VAL A 68 -1.40 13.36 -1.11
N LYS A 69 -0.07 13.35 -1.03
CA LYS A 69 0.85 13.28 -2.17
C LYS A 69 2.02 12.38 -1.82
N ILE A 70 2.41 11.55 -2.78
CA ILE A 70 3.58 10.68 -2.70
C ILE A 70 4.37 10.87 -3.99
N GLU A 71 5.66 11.18 -3.86
CA GLU A 71 6.60 11.29 -4.96
C GLU A 71 7.68 10.20 -4.79
N ILE A 72 7.91 9.45 -5.85
CA ILE A 72 8.89 8.36 -5.89
C ILE A 72 9.90 8.70 -6.97
N GLN A 73 11.17 8.76 -6.59
CA GLN A 73 12.29 8.96 -7.52
C GLN A 73 13.26 7.77 -7.46
N SER A 74 13.77 7.37 -8.60
CA SER A 74 14.74 6.29 -8.73
C SER A 74 15.89 6.72 -9.65
N GLU A 75 17.11 6.36 -9.30
CA GLU A 75 18.29 6.60 -10.16
C GLU A 75 18.19 5.86 -11.50
N ASN A 76 17.63 4.65 -11.48
CA ASN A 76 17.44 3.82 -12.65
C ASN A 76 15.96 3.71 -13.01
N GLU A 77 15.67 3.33 -14.26
CA GLU A 77 14.32 2.98 -14.65
C GLU A 77 13.82 1.78 -13.85
N VAL A 78 12.63 1.91 -13.28
CA VAL A 78 11.91 0.87 -12.57
C VAL A 78 10.59 0.59 -13.25
N VAL A 79 10.10 -0.63 -13.08
CA VAL A 79 8.77 -0.98 -13.57
C VAL A 79 7.75 -0.57 -12.52
N SER A 80 6.86 0.34 -12.90
CA SER A 80 5.67 0.68 -12.14
C SER A 80 4.46 -0.03 -12.70
N ASN A 81 3.61 -0.52 -11.80
CA ASN A 81 2.34 -1.14 -12.14
C ASN A 81 1.21 -0.31 -11.54
N MET A 82 0.47 0.38 -12.41
CA MET A 82 -0.77 1.08 -12.05
C MET A 82 -1.96 0.23 -12.50
N ASP A 83 -2.61 -0.44 -11.55
CA ASP A 83 -3.69 -1.41 -11.78
C ASP A 83 -3.29 -2.51 -12.77
N VAL A 84 -3.51 -2.31 -14.06
CA VAL A 84 -3.16 -3.28 -15.13
C VAL A 84 -2.08 -2.77 -16.07
N LEU A 85 -1.68 -1.51 -15.95
CA LEU A 85 -0.69 -0.89 -16.84
C LEU A 85 0.71 -0.94 -16.23
N CYS A 86 1.63 -1.62 -16.92
CA CYS A 86 3.05 -1.63 -16.57
C CYS A 86 3.81 -0.63 -17.43
N ILE A 87 4.47 0.33 -16.79
CA ILE A 87 5.30 1.34 -17.45
C ILE A 87 6.70 1.37 -16.83
N LYS A 88 7.68 1.82 -17.60
CA LYS A 88 9.03 2.08 -17.10
C LYS A 88 9.18 3.56 -16.80
N VAL A 89 9.58 3.89 -15.59
CA VAL A 89 9.68 5.26 -15.11
C VAL A 89 10.92 5.45 -14.24
N LYS A 90 11.40 6.68 -14.16
CA LYS A 90 12.41 7.11 -13.18
C LYS A 90 11.79 7.91 -12.04
N SER A 91 10.64 8.52 -12.30
CA SER A 91 9.93 9.35 -11.33
C SER A 91 8.42 9.18 -11.50
N GLU A 92 7.72 9.10 -10.41
CA GLU A 92 6.25 9.02 -10.36
C GLU A 92 5.73 9.90 -9.23
N GLU A 93 4.58 10.51 -9.48
CA GLU A 93 3.85 11.30 -8.51
C GLU A 93 2.43 10.77 -8.40
N TYR A 94 2.01 10.49 -7.16
CA TYR A 94 0.65 10.06 -6.85
C TYR A 94 -0.02 11.12 -5.97
N ASN A 95 -1.15 11.63 -6.43
CA ASN A 95 -1.96 12.58 -5.69
C ASN A 95 -3.33 11.96 -5.41
N ILE A 96 -3.83 12.09 -4.18
CA ILE A 96 -5.21 11.74 -3.88
C ILE A 96 -6.15 12.80 -4.47
N LEU A 97 -7.24 12.34 -5.06
CA LEU A 97 -8.36 13.20 -5.48
C LEU A 97 -9.54 12.90 -4.56
N PRO A 98 -9.70 13.65 -3.45
CA PRO A 98 -10.76 13.39 -2.48
C PRO A 98 -12.13 13.46 -3.13
N HIS A 99 -12.99 12.49 -2.81
CA HIS A 99 -14.39 12.46 -3.28
C HIS A 99 -14.58 12.50 -4.80
N ALA A 100 -13.56 12.10 -5.59
CA ALA A 100 -13.61 12.12 -7.06
C ALA A 100 -14.57 11.06 -7.66
N LEU A 101 -14.88 9.99 -6.88
CA LEU A 101 -15.75 8.90 -7.31
C LEU A 101 -16.90 8.68 -6.32
N ASN A 102 -18.09 8.46 -6.84
CA ASN A 102 -19.24 8.03 -6.06
C ASN A 102 -19.41 6.51 -6.14
N PHE A 103 -19.32 5.83 -4.99
CA PHE A 103 -19.55 4.40 -4.91
C PHE A 103 -20.98 4.09 -4.45
N ILE A 104 -21.65 3.20 -5.15
CA ILE A 104 -22.93 2.65 -4.72
C ILE A 104 -22.65 1.44 -3.84
N LEU A 105 -23.01 1.54 -2.57
CA LEU A 105 -22.87 0.45 -1.62
C LEU A 105 -24.21 -0.26 -1.44
N PRO A 106 -24.22 -1.59 -1.29
CA PRO A 106 -25.41 -2.34 -0.89
C PRO A 106 -25.96 -1.80 0.44
N ARG A 107 -27.28 -1.85 0.62
CA ARG A 107 -27.92 -1.42 1.86
C ARG A 107 -27.34 -2.18 3.05
N GLY A 108 -26.84 -1.48 4.06
CA GLY A 108 -26.19 -2.05 5.24
C GLY A 108 -24.67 -2.30 5.11
N ALA A 109 -24.09 -2.12 3.92
CA ALA A 109 -22.63 -2.13 3.79
C ALA A 109 -22.03 -0.81 4.31
N ALA A 110 -20.83 -0.91 4.89
CA ALA A 110 -20.05 0.24 5.34
C ALA A 110 -18.61 0.12 4.81
N LEU A 111 -17.98 1.26 4.55
CA LEU A 111 -16.55 1.28 4.25
C LEU A 111 -15.72 0.87 5.49
N PRO A 112 -14.60 0.19 5.30
CA PRO A 112 -13.70 -0.15 6.39
C PRO A 112 -13.22 1.11 7.11
N LYS A 113 -13.43 1.18 8.41
CA LYS A 113 -12.93 2.26 9.26
C LYS A 113 -11.49 2.00 9.68
N GLU A 114 -10.79 3.07 10.06
CA GLU A 114 -9.43 2.98 10.58
C GLU A 114 -9.36 2.00 11.77
N PRO A 115 -8.38 1.08 11.81
CA PRO A 115 -8.20 0.22 12.97
C PRO A 115 -7.85 1.08 14.19
N LYS A 116 -8.48 0.80 15.34
CA LYS A 116 -8.36 1.59 16.58
C LYS A 116 -6.93 1.76 17.12
N ASN A 117 -5.95 1.07 16.55
CA ASN A 117 -4.54 1.05 17.01
C ASN A 117 -3.54 1.59 15.99
N ALA A 118 -3.98 2.35 14.98
CA ALA A 118 -3.08 3.00 14.02
C ALA A 118 -2.59 4.35 14.59
N ARG A 119 -1.68 4.29 15.55
CA ARG A 119 -0.86 5.43 15.98
C ARG A 119 0.60 5.12 15.77
#